data_d3787345337bfd4b0de4da5237ad5184
#
_entry.id   d3787345337bfd4b0de4da5237ad5184
#
_cell.length_a   1.000
_cell.length_b   1.000
_cell.length_c   1.000
_cell.angle_alpha   90.00
_cell.angle_beta   90.00
_cell.angle_gamma   90.00
#
_symmetry.space_group_name_H-M   'P 1'
#
loop_
_entity.id
_entity.type
_entity.pdbx_description
1 polymer ?
#
loop_
_entity_poly.entity_id
_entity_poly.type
_entity_poly.pdbx_seq_one_letter_code
_entity_poly.pdbx_strand_id
1 'polypeptide(L)'
;AYVDIFLSGDGGQQRVVVDDIFYVTRSARKVVLVTKDSNLFTNENYDALCEKLPPLFFYPVHKSYFVNLHYVQKYSYSELILINSDRVPIAPRKQSAFHKFWFEYLRRR
;
A
#
# COMPACT_ATOMS: atom_id res chain seq x y z
N ALA A 1 -7.71 -14.03 9.09
CA ALA A 1 -6.90 -12.81 9.18
C ALA A 1 -5.71 -12.91 8.25
N TYR A 2 -5.31 -11.78 7.72
CA TYR A 2 -4.16 -11.68 6.84
C TYR A 2 -2.93 -11.53 7.72
N VAL A 3 -2.07 -12.53 7.74
CA VAL A 3 -0.87 -12.49 8.57
C VAL A 3 0.35 -12.27 7.71
N ASP A 4 0.47 -13.02 6.64
CA ASP A 4 1.61 -12.89 5.75
C ASP A 4 1.24 -13.29 4.32
N ILE A 5 2.13 -12.94 3.39
CA ILE A 5 2.04 -13.36 2.00
C ILE A 5 3.42 -13.83 1.57
N PHE A 6 3.48 -14.58 0.47
CA PHE A 6 4.74 -14.97 -0.13
C PHE A 6 4.94 -14.18 -1.40
N LEU A 7 6.11 -13.59 -1.53
CA LEU A 7 6.47 -12.71 -2.62
C LEU A 7 7.50 -13.40 -3.50
N SER A 8 7.20 -13.52 -4.78
CA SER A 8 8.13 -14.13 -5.72
C SER A 8 9.15 -13.11 -6.20
N GLY A 9 10.40 -13.54 -6.27
CA GLY A 9 11.48 -12.69 -6.75
C GLY A 9 12.68 -13.53 -7.14
N ASP A 10 13.80 -12.87 -7.36
CA ASP A 10 15.02 -13.55 -7.73
C ASP A 10 15.41 -14.54 -6.61
N GLY A 11 15.59 -15.78 -7.00
CA GLY A 11 16.04 -16.80 -6.05
C GLY A 11 14.95 -17.49 -5.25
N GLY A 12 13.65 -17.22 -5.51
CA GLY A 12 12.58 -17.97 -4.87
C GLY A 12 11.49 -17.10 -4.31
N GLN A 13 10.94 -17.53 -3.18
CA GLN A 13 9.84 -16.82 -2.54
C GLN A 13 10.26 -16.34 -1.16
N GLN A 14 9.77 -15.18 -0.79
CA GLN A 14 10.05 -14.57 0.50
C GLN A 14 8.74 -14.33 1.25
N ARG A 15 8.73 -14.66 2.53
CA ARG A 15 7.58 -14.36 3.40
C ARG A 15 7.61 -12.89 3.77
N VAL A 16 6.46 -12.24 3.68
CA VAL A 16 6.31 -10.85 4.06
C VAL A 16 5.11 -10.75 5.00
N VAL A 17 5.30 -10.14 6.15
CA VAL A 17 4.22 -9.91 7.10
C VAL A 17 3.40 -8.71 6.61
N VAL A 18 2.10 -8.92 6.42
CA VAL A 18 1.23 -7.88 5.85
C VAL A 18 1.27 -6.59 6.66
N ASP A 19 1.30 -6.71 8.00
CA ASP A 19 1.33 -5.53 8.87
C ASP A 19 2.61 -4.72 8.76
N ASP A 20 3.66 -5.28 8.15
CA ASP A 20 4.92 -4.55 7.97
C ASP A 20 4.93 -3.74 6.67
N ILE A 21 3.95 -3.92 5.81
CA ILE A 21 3.91 -3.24 4.51
C ILE A 21 3.31 -1.85 4.67
N PHE A 22 4.08 -0.82 4.33
CA PHE A 22 3.57 0.55 4.28
C PHE A 22 2.78 0.80 3.02
N TYR A 23 3.33 0.41 1.87
CA TYR A 23 2.62 0.54 0.61
C TYR A 23 3.31 -0.27 -0.47
N VAL A 24 2.56 -0.51 -1.54
CA VAL A 24 3.06 -1.12 -2.75
C VAL A 24 3.09 -0.05 -3.81
N THR A 25 4.20 0.03 -4.54
CA THR A 25 4.32 0.98 -5.64
C THR A 25 4.96 0.30 -6.83
N ARG A 26 4.88 0.95 -7.98
CA ARG A 26 5.56 0.46 -9.17
C ARG A 26 6.29 1.61 -9.82
N SER A 27 7.48 1.32 -10.35
CA SER A 27 8.31 2.28 -11.06
C SER A 27 8.90 1.56 -12.24
N ALA A 28 8.67 2.08 -13.43
CA ALA A 28 9.06 1.43 -14.67
C ALA A 28 8.47 0.01 -14.70
N ARG A 29 9.30 -1.00 -14.65
CA ARG A 29 8.86 -2.41 -14.72
C ARG A 29 8.94 -3.12 -13.38
N LYS A 30 9.27 -2.38 -12.34
CA LYS A 30 9.49 -3.00 -11.04
C LYS A 30 8.34 -2.70 -10.12
N VAL A 31 7.96 -3.73 -9.35
CA VAL A 31 6.99 -3.59 -8.28
C VAL A 31 7.77 -3.65 -6.97
N VAL A 32 7.49 -2.69 -6.10
CA VAL A 32 8.24 -2.51 -4.86
C VAL A 32 7.27 -2.50 -3.69
N LEU A 33 7.59 -3.30 -2.66
CA LEU A 33 6.90 -3.20 -1.38
C LEU A 33 7.80 -2.40 -0.44
N VAL A 34 7.29 -1.28 0.03
CA VAL A 34 8.00 -0.49 1.03
C VAL A 34 7.52 -0.97 2.39
N THR A 35 8.44 -1.52 3.19
CA THR A 35 8.12 -2.07 4.50
C THR A 35 8.84 -1.30 5.58
N LYS A 36 8.57 -1.67 6.83
CA LYS A 36 9.20 -1.02 7.99
C LYS A 36 10.72 -1.07 7.93
N ASP A 37 11.27 -2.18 7.43
CA ASP A 37 12.70 -2.42 7.53
C ASP A 37 13.44 -2.27 6.21
N SER A 38 12.74 -2.40 5.09
CA SER A 38 13.42 -2.42 3.79
C SER A 38 12.44 -2.26 2.65
N ASN A 39 12.98 -2.08 1.46
CA ASN A 39 12.20 -2.13 0.23
C ASN A 39 12.44 -3.49 -0.42
N LEU A 40 11.34 -4.16 -0.76
CA LEU A 40 11.40 -5.48 -1.36
C LEU A 40 10.96 -5.38 -2.81
N PHE A 41 11.74 -5.95 -3.70
CA PHE A 41 11.43 -5.95 -5.13
C PHE A 41 10.84 -7.29 -5.53
N THR A 42 9.88 -7.27 -6.44
CA THR A 42 9.25 -8.48 -6.94
C THR A 42 9.01 -8.34 -8.44
N ASN A 43 8.93 -9.49 -9.11
CA ASN A 43 8.52 -9.53 -10.50
C ASN A 43 7.06 -9.97 -10.63
N GLU A 44 6.31 -10.00 -9.55
CA GLU A 44 4.89 -10.30 -9.61
C GLU A 44 4.12 -9.15 -10.26
N ASN A 45 2.99 -9.48 -10.85
CA ASN A 45 2.10 -8.47 -11.40
C ASN A 45 1.57 -7.58 -10.29
N TYR A 46 1.59 -6.26 -10.52
CA TYR A 46 1.18 -5.29 -9.51
C TYR A 46 -0.26 -5.53 -9.03
N ASP A 47 -1.20 -5.68 -9.97
CA ASP A 47 -2.60 -5.85 -9.59
C ASP A 47 -2.84 -7.16 -8.83
N ALA A 48 -2.19 -8.22 -9.28
CA ALA A 48 -2.31 -9.52 -8.61
C ALA A 48 -1.76 -9.45 -7.18
N LEU A 49 -0.67 -8.73 -7.00
CA LEU A 49 -0.10 -8.57 -5.65
C LEU A 49 -1.04 -7.78 -4.76
N CYS A 50 -1.59 -6.68 -5.26
CA CYS A 50 -2.52 -5.86 -4.47
C CYS A 50 -3.75 -6.66 -4.04
N GLU A 51 -4.21 -7.59 -4.87
CA GLU A 51 -5.36 -8.43 -4.54
C GLU A 51 -5.10 -9.36 -3.35
N LYS A 52 -3.86 -9.61 -3.03
CA LYS A 52 -3.51 -10.43 -1.86
C LYS A 52 -3.62 -9.67 -0.55
N LEU A 53 -3.78 -8.35 -0.60
CA LEU A 53 -3.74 -7.50 0.59
C LEU A 53 -5.15 -7.13 1.04
N PRO A 54 -5.35 -6.94 2.36
CA PRO A 54 -6.70 -6.73 2.91
C PRO A 54 -7.34 -5.43 2.43
N PRO A 55 -8.48 -5.50 1.74
CA PRO A 55 -9.13 -4.29 1.23
C PRO A 55 -9.78 -3.43 2.31
N LEU A 56 -9.85 -3.92 3.55
CA LEU A 56 -10.41 -3.13 4.64
C LEU A 56 -9.51 -1.95 5.03
N PHE A 57 -8.20 -2.07 4.81
CA PHE A 57 -7.28 -1.00 5.20
C PHE A 57 -6.16 -0.74 4.20
N PHE A 58 -6.15 -1.41 3.05
CA PHE A 58 -5.31 -1.03 1.93
C PHE A 58 -6.16 -0.38 0.87
N TYR A 59 -5.67 0.70 0.29
CA TYR A 59 -6.47 1.45 -0.69
C TYR A 59 -5.61 1.91 -1.87
N PRO A 60 -6.14 1.78 -3.11
CA PRO A 60 -5.44 2.25 -4.30
C PRO A 60 -5.66 3.76 -4.48
N VAL A 61 -4.87 4.57 -3.81
CA VAL A 61 -5.01 6.04 -3.86
C VAL A 61 -4.51 6.63 -5.18
N HIS A 62 -3.76 5.84 -5.95
CA HIS A 62 -3.14 6.28 -7.20
C HIS A 62 -2.87 5.02 -8.01
N LYS A 63 -2.77 5.14 -9.34
CA LYS A 63 -2.49 3.96 -10.18
C LYS A 63 -1.19 3.26 -9.83
N SER A 64 -0.29 3.95 -9.14
CA SER A 64 1.02 3.42 -8.76
C SER A 64 1.22 3.32 -7.26
N TYR A 65 0.19 3.54 -6.44
CA TYR A 65 0.32 3.46 -4.99
C TYR A 65 -0.86 2.77 -4.36
N PHE A 66 -0.57 1.70 -3.65
CA PHE A 66 -1.55 0.92 -2.90
C PHE A 66 -1.14 0.97 -1.44
N VAL A 67 -1.85 1.71 -0.60
CA VAL A 67 -1.35 2.17 0.70
C VAL A 67 -2.06 1.50 1.85
N ASN A 68 -1.27 1.12 2.86
CA ASN A 68 -1.78 0.63 4.13
C ASN A 68 -2.17 1.82 5.00
N LEU A 69 -3.46 1.97 5.26
CA LEU A 69 -3.96 3.13 5.99
C LEU A 69 -3.54 3.13 7.46
N HIS A 70 -3.13 1.98 8.00
CA HIS A 70 -2.64 1.91 9.38
C HIS A 70 -1.41 2.79 9.62
N TYR A 71 -0.69 3.12 8.55
CA TYR A 71 0.55 3.89 8.67
C TYR A 71 0.43 5.33 8.21
N VAL A 72 -0.79 5.80 7.96
CA VAL A 72 -1.01 7.20 7.58
C VAL A 72 -0.84 8.07 8.82
N GLN A 73 0.09 9.02 8.76
CA GLN A 73 0.28 10.00 9.81
C GLN A 73 -0.52 11.26 9.54
N LYS A 74 -0.63 11.65 8.27
CA LYS A 74 -1.37 12.86 7.92
C LYS A 74 -2.09 12.66 6.58
N TYR A 75 -3.34 13.07 6.55
CA TYR A 75 -4.15 13.07 5.34
C TYR A 75 -4.56 14.53 5.03
N SER A 76 -4.27 15.00 3.83
CA SER A 76 -4.58 16.35 3.42
C SER A 76 -5.29 16.38 2.06
N TYR A 77 -6.28 15.56 1.89
CA TYR A 77 -7.14 15.44 0.70
C TYR A 77 -6.41 15.05 -0.59
N SER A 78 -5.31 15.72 -0.91
CA SER A 78 -4.55 15.43 -2.14
C SER A 78 -3.32 14.56 -1.90
N GLU A 79 -3.00 14.25 -0.65
CA GLU A 79 -1.75 13.56 -0.34
C GLU A 79 -1.85 12.89 1.02
N LEU A 80 -1.12 11.79 1.15
CA LEU A 80 -0.91 11.12 2.43
C LEU A 80 0.55 11.26 2.81
N ILE A 81 0.81 11.47 4.10
CA ILE A 81 2.16 11.38 4.65
C ILE A 81 2.15 10.20 5.61
N LEU A 82 3.06 9.27 5.41
CA LEU A 82 3.16 8.07 6.23
C LEU A 82 4.09 8.30 7.41
N ILE A 83 4.06 7.38 8.36
CA ILE A 83 4.86 7.53 9.58
C ILE A 83 6.37 7.50 9.30
N ASN A 84 6.79 6.98 8.15
CA ASN A 84 8.19 7.01 7.73
C ASN A 84 8.53 8.29 6.94
N SER A 85 7.61 9.24 6.90
CA SER A 85 7.73 10.53 6.19
C SER A 85 7.59 10.44 4.68
N ASP A 86 7.32 9.27 4.13
CA ASP A 86 7.06 9.17 2.70
C ASP A 86 5.76 9.89 2.36
N ARG A 87 5.77 10.58 1.22
CA ARG A 87 4.60 11.29 0.71
C ARG A 87 4.01 10.49 -0.44
N VAL A 88 2.72 10.26 -0.37
CA VAL A 88 2.01 9.48 -1.38
C VAL A 88 0.88 10.34 -1.95
N PRO A 89 0.89 10.61 -3.25
CA PRO A 89 -0.16 11.44 -3.85
C PRO A 89 -1.47 10.65 -3.98
N ILE A 90 -2.57 11.36 -3.81
CA ILE A 90 -3.89 10.80 -4.08
C ILE A 90 -4.32 11.36 -5.44
N ALA A 91 -4.53 10.48 -6.42
CA ALA A 91 -4.90 10.91 -7.77
C ALA A 91 -6.15 11.78 -7.70
N PRO A 92 -6.20 12.91 -8.44
CA PRO A 92 -7.34 13.83 -8.36
C PRO A 92 -8.70 13.16 -8.52
N ARG A 93 -8.83 12.24 -9.46
CA ARG A 93 -10.11 11.55 -9.67
C ARG A 93 -10.48 10.57 -8.56
N LYS A 94 -9.54 10.28 -7.65
CA LYS A 94 -9.80 9.36 -6.56
C LYS A 94 -10.01 10.07 -5.23
N GLN A 95 -9.81 11.38 -5.18
CA GLN A 95 -9.82 12.11 -3.92
C GLN A 95 -11.18 12.06 -3.22
N SER A 96 -12.25 12.22 -3.95
CA SER A 96 -13.59 12.21 -3.37
C SER A 96 -13.95 10.84 -2.79
N ALA A 97 -13.70 9.77 -3.55
CA ALA A 97 -14.00 8.41 -3.09
C ALA A 97 -13.11 8.02 -1.92
N PHE A 98 -11.83 8.40 -1.97
CA PHE A 98 -10.92 8.09 -0.88
C PHE A 98 -11.33 8.84 0.39
N HIS A 99 -11.79 10.08 0.25
CA HIS A 99 -12.23 10.87 1.41
C HIS A 99 -13.32 10.11 2.20
N LYS A 100 -14.28 9.57 1.48
CA LYS A 100 -15.33 8.76 2.12
C LYS A 100 -14.77 7.51 2.76
N PHE A 101 -13.89 6.80 2.04
CA PHE A 101 -13.30 5.58 2.55
C PHE A 101 -12.47 5.84 3.81
N TRP A 102 -11.75 6.95 3.82
CA TRP A 102 -10.91 7.33 4.96
C TRP A 102 -11.75 7.49 6.23
N PHE A 103 -12.85 8.21 6.16
CA PHE A 103 -13.70 8.39 7.34
C PHE A 103 -14.42 7.10 7.73
N GLU A 104 -14.77 6.26 6.79
CA GLU A 104 -15.28 4.92 7.10
C GLU A 104 -14.24 4.11 7.86
N TYR A 105 -13.01 4.14 7.37
CA TYR A 105 -11.90 3.44 8.01
C TYR A 105 -11.69 3.93 9.44
N LEU A 106 -11.71 5.24 9.65
CA LEU A 106 -11.53 5.79 10.99
C LEU A 106 -12.63 5.36 11.94
N ARG A 107 -13.86 5.23 11.45
CA ARG A 107 -14.96 4.79 12.30
C ARG A 107 -14.84 3.33 12.70
N ARG A 108 -14.26 2.51 11.82
CA ARG A 108 -14.18 1.06 12.07
C ARG A 108 -13.00 0.66 12.92
N ARG A 109 -12.00 1.47 13.00
CA ARG A 109 -10.79 1.07 13.70
C ARG A 109 -10.88 1.28 15.21
#